data_a4bf0760760c2aae729a494d6d2eb520
#
_entry.id   a4bf0760760c2aae729a494d6d2eb520
#
_cell.length_a   1.000
_cell.length_b   1.000
_cell.length_c   1.000
_cell.angle_alpha   90.00
_cell.angle_beta   90.00
_cell.angle_gamma   90.00
#
_symmetry.space_group_name_H-M   'P 1'
#
loop_
_entity.id
_entity.type
_entity.pdbx_description
1 polymer ?
#
loop_
_entity_poly.entity_id
_entity_poly.type
_entity_poly.pdbx_seq_one_letter_code
_entity_poly.pdbx_strand_id
1 'polypeptide(L)'
;MMWRDDEDRSMWDQYSWLSYVKVNQMFAERVVAEHKPGDIIWVHDYHLLLVPLLVRRMVPDAHIGLFVHSSFPSSELFRCLPQRNHILEGMLGADLICFQNQSYARHFLSCCVRICGLEVQGRCVELSNGRVTKVSHNIIGIDVERVRYEATAPGIELRMHQLRNLYKDKRIIVGCDKLDVVRGVIQKLLAFYDLLLHYPQWRENVVLIQITIPAMHSSLKLERQVSELVSQINGDFGSLSFTPVQHYHQVIEREEYYALLSVADLALVTSVRDGMNTMSMEYVVCQKEHRHSPLILSEFTGTAGHLPAAIHINPWDIGGVAAAIHHSLCISDQERYERNIQCHDQVVSQTSRTWALSLVQQMLIRLRHRYSAHSTPILDTNLLVQHFRSARKRLFLLD
;
A
#
# COMPACT_ATOMS: atom_id res chain seq x y z
N MET A 1 1.12 8.50 -12.04
CA MET A 1 0.67 8.91 -13.38
C MET A 1 -0.79 8.53 -13.67
N MET A 2 -1.25 7.31 -13.46
CA MET A 2 -2.63 6.86 -13.81
C MET A 2 -3.78 7.48 -12.99
N TRP A 3 -3.50 8.28 -11.98
CA TRP A 3 -4.49 8.79 -11.03
C TRP A 3 -4.52 10.32 -10.93
N ARG A 4 -3.84 11.03 -11.84
CA ARG A 4 -3.88 12.48 -11.91
C ARG A 4 -4.92 12.92 -12.90
N ASP A 5 -5.94 13.64 -12.42
CA ASP A 5 -6.88 14.44 -13.24
C ASP A 5 -6.27 15.79 -13.64
N ASP A 6 -4.99 15.84 -13.91
CA ASP A 6 -4.40 17.07 -14.42
C ASP A 6 -4.86 17.26 -15.88
N GLU A 7 -5.57 18.35 -16.10
CA GLU A 7 -6.01 18.82 -17.41
C GLU A 7 -4.84 19.13 -18.38
N ASP A 8 -3.60 18.89 -17.95
CA ASP A 8 -2.42 19.05 -18.77
C ASP A 8 -2.32 17.90 -19.78
N ARG A 9 -2.77 18.19 -21.00
CA ARG A 9 -2.88 17.26 -22.14
C ARG A 9 -1.56 16.63 -22.59
N SER A 10 -0.45 16.89 -21.91
CA SER A 10 0.86 16.26 -22.12
C SER A 10 1.07 15.00 -21.26
N MET A 11 0.00 14.33 -20.81
CA MET A 11 0.07 13.17 -19.90
C MET A 11 0.96 12.02 -20.39
N TRP A 12 1.23 11.95 -21.69
CA TRP A 12 2.14 10.97 -22.26
C TRP A 12 3.24 11.69 -23.06
N ASP A 13 4.36 11.94 -22.40
CA ASP A 13 5.56 12.42 -23.07
C ASP A 13 6.44 11.22 -23.48
N GLN A 14 6.73 11.11 -24.77
CA GLN A 14 7.61 10.09 -25.32
C GLN A 14 9.02 10.15 -24.71
N TYR A 15 9.49 11.34 -24.37
CA TYR A 15 10.80 11.54 -23.72
C TYR A 15 10.81 10.93 -22.30
N SER A 16 9.72 11.09 -21.55
CA SER A 16 9.56 10.48 -20.22
C SER A 16 9.59 8.96 -20.30
N TRP A 17 8.97 8.37 -21.33
CA TRP A 17 9.04 6.92 -21.54
C TRP A 17 10.45 6.45 -21.88
N LEU A 18 11.14 7.13 -22.80
CA LEU A 18 12.52 6.81 -23.15
C LEU A 18 13.47 6.91 -21.94
N SER A 19 13.27 7.94 -21.12
CA SER A 19 14.01 8.11 -19.86
C SER A 19 13.74 6.96 -18.87
N TYR A 20 12.47 6.55 -18.74
CA TYR A 20 12.09 5.40 -17.93
C TYR A 20 12.77 4.10 -18.40
N VAL A 21 12.74 3.83 -19.71
CA VAL A 21 13.42 2.68 -20.30
C VAL A 21 14.93 2.73 -20.04
N LYS A 22 15.56 3.89 -20.25
CA LYS A 22 17.00 4.07 -20.01
C LYS A 22 17.39 3.83 -18.56
N VAL A 23 16.63 4.37 -17.61
CA VAL A 23 16.89 4.14 -16.17
C VAL A 23 16.74 2.65 -15.83
N ASN A 24 15.68 1.99 -16.30
CA ASN A 24 15.51 0.55 -16.08
C ASN A 24 16.65 -0.27 -16.69
N GLN A 25 17.16 0.12 -17.86
CA GLN A 25 18.30 -0.53 -18.49
C GLN A 25 19.57 -0.39 -17.64
N MET A 26 19.87 0.83 -17.17
CA MET A 26 21.04 1.08 -16.28
C MET A 26 20.97 0.26 -14.99
N PHE A 27 19.77 0.15 -14.38
CA PHE A 27 19.58 -0.71 -13.20
C PHE A 27 19.79 -2.19 -13.54
N ALA A 28 19.25 -2.66 -14.66
CA ALA A 28 19.42 -4.05 -15.07
C ALA A 28 20.90 -4.41 -15.35
N GLU A 29 21.63 -3.54 -16.05
CA GLU A 29 23.07 -3.69 -16.31
C GLU A 29 23.87 -3.76 -14.99
N ARG A 30 23.54 -2.86 -14.02
CA ARG A 30 24.21 -2.87 -12.72
C ARG A 30 23.90 -4.14 -11.93
N VAL A 31 22.64 -4.58 -11.92
CA VAL A 31 22.25 -5.83 -11.26
C VAL A 31 23.00 -7.02 -11.85
N VAL A 32 23.11 -7.09 -13.18
CA VAL A 32 23.84 -8.18 -13.85
C VAL A 32 25.34 -8.15 -13.54
N ALA A 33 25.94 -6.95 -13.45
CA ALA A 33 27.35 -6.81 -13.11
C ALA A 33 27.70 -7.29 -11.67
N GLU A 34 26.74 -7.20 -10.74
CA GLU A 34 26.93 -7.65 -9.35
C GLU A 34 26.44 -9.10 -9.11
N HIS A 35 25.61 -9.63 -10.02
CA HIS A 35 24.94 -10.92 -9.86
C HIS A 35 25.93 -12.08 -9.83
N LYS A 36 25.71 -12.99 -8.89
CA LYS A 36 26.40 -14.29 -8.78
C LYS A 36 25.40 -15.43 -8.93
N PRO A 37 25.81 -16.58 -9.45
CA PRO A 37 24.94 -17.76 -9.52
C PRO A 37 24.36 -18.12 -8.15
N GLY A 38 23.03 -18.27 -8.09
CA GLY A 38 22.30 -18.55 -6.85
C GLY A 38 21.77 -17.33 -6.11
N ASP A 39 22.13 -16.10 -6.52
CA ASP A 39 21.58 -14.89 -5.94
C ASP A 39 20.09 -14.74 -6.25
N ILE A 40 19.36 -14.16 -5.31
CA ILE A 40 17.97 -13.74 -5.45
C ILE A 40 17.95 -12.26 -5.78
N ILE A 41 17.36 -11.88 -6.91
CA ILE A 41 17.16 -10.51 -7.33
C ILE A 41 15.76 -10.09 -6.90
N TRP A 42 15.66 -9.08 -6.02
CA TRP A 42 14.38 -8.58 -5.51
C TRP A 42 14.15 -7.15 -5.96
N VAL A 43 13.29 -7.00 -6.99
CA VAL A 43 12.94 -5.71 -7.59
C VAL A 43 11.72 -5.11 -6.90
N HIS A 44 11.73 -3.78 -6.70
CA HIS A 44 10.67 -3.07 -6.01
C HIS A 44 10.01 -2.00 -6.85
N ASP A 45 8.67 -2.03 -6.82
CA ASP A 45 7.72 -0.99 -7.22
C ASP A 45 7.73 -0.59 -8.70
N TYR A 46 6.86 0.36 -9.03
CA TYR A 46 6.56 0.79 -10.41
C TYR A 46 7.70 1.51 -11.12
N HIS A 47 8.71 1.94 -10.40
CA HIS A 47 9.88 2.58 -11.00
C HIS A 47 10.73 1.63 -11.86
N LEU A 48 10.71 0.34 -11.56
CA LEU A 48 11.62 -0.68 -12.10
C LEU A 48 10.88 -1.85 -12.76
N LEU A 49 9.69 -1.62 -13.36
CA LEU A 49 8.87 -2.71 -13.92
C LEU A 49 9.49 -3.40 -15.13
N LEU A 50 10.43 -2.77 -15.81
CA LEU A 50 11.12 -3.39 -16.97
C LEU A 50 12.35 -4.18 -16.56
N VAL A 51 12.93 -3.92 -15.39
CA VAL A 51 14.16 -4.57 -14.91
C VAL A 51 14.06 -6.10 -14.94
N PRO A 52 12.95 -6.75 -14.49
CA PRO A 52 12.90 -8.22 -14.49
C PRO A 52 13.13 -8.82 -15.88
N LEU A 53 12.50 -8.29 -16.92
CA LEU A 53 12.70 -8.80 -18.29
C LEU A 53 14.10 -8.47 -18.83
N LEU A 54 14.61 -7.27 -18.55
CA LEU A 54 15.94 -6.86 -19.01
C LEU A 54 17.03 -7.75 -18.39
N VAL A 55 16.97 -7.99 -17.08
CA VAL A 55 17.86 -8.93 -16.41
C VAL A 55 17.71 -10.35 -16.96
N ARG A 56 16.46 -10.81 -17.16
CA ARG A 56 16.17 -12.14 -17.71
C ARG A 56 16.79 -12.39 -19.08
N ARG A 57 16.84 -11.37 -19.94
CA ARG A 57 17.48 -11.45 -21.26
C ARG A 57 18.99 -11.61 -21.18
N MET A 58 19.63 -11.01 -20.19
CA MET A 58 21.08 -11.09 -19.98
C MET A 58 21.49 -12.30 -19.16
N VAL A 59 20.67 -12.69 -18.19
CA VAL A 59 20.88 -13.85 -17.29
C VAL A 59 19.63 -14.72 -17.29
N PRO A 60 19.50 -15.69 -18.21
CA PRO A 60 18.29 -16.50 -18.40
C PRO A 60 17.86 -17.26 -17.15
N ASP A 61 18.81 -17.66 -16.30
CA ASP A 61 18.56 -18.46 -15.10
C ASP A 61 18.48 -17.65 -13.81
N ALA A 62 18.51 -16.32 -13.88
CA ALA A 62 18.37 -15.47 -12.71
C ALA A 62 17.07 -15.76 -11.94
N HIS A 63 17.12 -15.59 -10.61
CA HIS A 63 15.97 -15.75 -9.72
C HIS A 63 15.43 -14.37 -9.36
N ILE A 64 14.28 -14.01 -9.94
CA ILE A 64 13.78 -12.64 -9.90
C ILE A 64 12.41 -12.60 -9.25
N GLY A 65 12.30 -11.84 -8.15
CA GLY A 65 11.04 -11.43 -7.54
C GLY A 65 10.77 -9.96 -7.81
N LEU A 66 9.51 -9.63 -8.05
CA LEU A 66 9.03 -8.26 -8.15
C LEU A 66 7.95 -8.01 -7.10
N PHE A 67 8.11 -6.97 -6.28
CA PHE A 67 7.08 -6.52 -5.36
C PHE A 67 6.56 -5.14 -5.76
N VAL A 68 5.24 -5.03 -5.97
CA VAL A 68 4.58 -3.77 -6.33
C VAL A 68 3.92 -3.17 -5.09
N HIS A 69 4.48 -2.05 -4.61
CA HIS A 69 3.98 -1.34 -3.43
C HIS A 69 2.76 -0.49 -3.73
N SER A 70 2.68 0.02 -4.94
CA SER A 70 1.59 0.88 -5.41
C SER A 70 0.32 0.07 -5.73
N SER A 71 -0.84 0.72 -5.67
CA SER A 71 -2.08 0.11 -6.13
C SER A 71 -2.02 -0.22 -7.62
N PHE A 72 -2.31 -1.47 -7.97
CA PHE A 72 -2.37 -1.89 -9.36
C PHE A 72 -3.79 -1.67 -9.90
N PRO A 73 -3.96 -0.93 -11.02
CA PRO A 73 -5.28 -0.57 -11.54
C PRO A 73 -6.00 -1.74 -12.20
N SER A 74 -7.31 -1.61 -12.35
CA SER A 74 -8.11 -2.55 -13.11
C SER A 74 -7.66 -2.62 -14.58
N SER A 75 -7.96 -3.73 -15.27
CA SER A 75 -7.63 -3.89 -16.68
C SER A 75 -8.24 -2.80 -17.58
N GLU A 76 -9.40 -2.25 -17.20
CA GLU A 76 -10.04 -1.17 -17.94
C GLU A 76 -9.23 0.13 -17.90
N LEU A 77 -8.66 0.45 -16.76
CA LEU A 77 -7.78 1.60 -16.61
C LEU A 77 -6.39 1.34 -17.18
N PHE A 78 -5.83 0.16 -16.91
CA PHE A 78 -4.48 -0.17 -17.37
C PHE A 78 -4.37 -0.18 -18.90
N ARG A 79 -5.42 -0.61 -19.60
CA ARG A 79 -5.49 -0.63 -21.07
C ARG A 79 -5.37 0.75 -21.72
N CYS A 80 -5.63 1.84 -20.97
CA CYS A 80 -5.46 3.20 -21.46
C CYS A 80 -3.99 3.61 -21.60
N LEU A 81 -3.04 2.86 -21.02
CA LEU A 81 -1.61 3.15 -21.15
C LEU A 81 -1.11 2.76 -22.55
N PRO A 82 -0.46 3.65 -23.29
CA PRO A 82 0.11 3.32 -24.59
C PRO A 82 1.13 2.18 -24.52
N GLN A 83 1.95 2.14 -23.48
CA GLN A 83 3.03 1.15 -23.31
C GLN A 83 2.64 -0.05 -22.43
N ARG A 84 1.33 -0.32 -22.28
CA ARG A 84 0.80 -1.40 -21.44
C ARG A 84 1.44 -2.77 -21.67
N ASN A 85 1.66 -3.13 -22.93
CA ASN A 85 2.27 -4.42 -23.28
C ASN A 85 3.71 -4.50 -22.80
N HIS A 86 4.52 -3.48 -23.08
CA HIS A 86 5.93 -3.44 -22.64
C HIS A 86 6.06 -3.50 -21.12
N ILE A 87 5.14 -2.85 -20.39
CA ILE A 87 5.13 -2.87 -18.91
C ILE A 87 4.79 -4.28 -18.42
N LEU A 88 3.72 -4.92 -18.96
CA LEU A 88 3.32 -6.27 -18.54
C LEU A 88 4.41 -7.29 -18.89
N GLU A 89 4.97 -7.24 -20.08
CA GLU A 89 6.10 -8.09 -20.49
C GLU A 89 7.31 -7.90 -19.57
N GLY A 90 7.62 -6.64 -19.24
CA GLY A 90 8.69 -6.29 -18.30
C GLY A 90 8.51 -6.97 -16.95
N MET A 91 7.32 -6.86 -16.38
CA MET A 91 6.97 -7.49 -15.10
C MET A 91 7.03 -9.02 -15.20
N LEU A 92 6.53 -9.60 -16.27
CA LEU A 92 6.50 -11.05 -16.50
C LEU A 92 7.91 -11.67 -16.71
N GLY A 93 8.96 -10.87 -16.78
CA GLY A 93 10.34 -11.33 -16.65
C GLY A 93 10.68 -11.94 -15.28
N ALA A 94 9.88 -11.64 -14.24
CA ALA A 94 10.04 -12.19 -12.89
C ALA A 94 9.50 -13.63 -12.77
N ASP A 95 10.02 -14.37 -11.79
CA ASP A 95 9.52 -15.70 -11.40
C ASP A 95 8.36 -15.59 -10.41
N LEU A 96 8.37 -14.53 -9.58
CA LEU A 96 7.33 -14.20 -8.60
C LEU A 96 7.00 -12.72 -8.69
N ILE A 97 5.72 -12.39 -8.86
CA ILE A 97 5.21 -11.03 -8.75
C ILE A 97 4.27 -10.98 -7.54
N CYS A 98 4.54 -10.06 -6.62
CA CYS A 98 3.76 -9.92 -5.40
C CYS A 98 3.16 -8.51 -5.28
N PHE A 99 1.90 -8.44 -4.85
CA PHE A 99 1.16 -7.20 -4.65
C PHE A 99 0.78 -7.03 -3.18
N GLN A 100 0.35 -5.82 -2.79
CA GLN A 100 -0.07 -5.51 -1.42
C GLN A 100 -1.35 -6.27 -1.02
N ASN A 101 -2.28 -6.47 -1.95
CA ASN A 101 -3.53 -7.16 -1.66
C ASN A 101 -4.01 -8.05 -2.82
N GLN A 102 -5.01 -8.88 -2.53
CA GLN A 102 -5.56 -9.82 -3.49
C GLN A 102 -6.23 -9.15 -4.69
N SER A 103 -6.85 -7.98 -4.51
CA SER A 103 -7.52 -7.26 -5.60
C SER A 103 -6.51 -6.79 -6.64
N TYR A 104 -5.36 -6.29 -6.22
CA TYR A 104 -4.29 -5.86 -7.13
C TYR A 104 -3.70 -7.05 -7.90
N ALA A 105 -3.50 -8.19 -7.23
CA ALA A 105 -3.07 -9.42 -7.90
C ALA A 105 -4.10 -9.87 -8.96
N ARG A 106 -5.40 -9.82 -8.65
CA ARG A 106 -6.46 -10.15 -9.62
C ARG A 106 -6.52 -9.17 -10.79
N HIS A 107 -6.31 -7.87 -10.54
CA HIS A 107 -6.23 -6.86 -11.61
C HIS A 107 -5.09 -7.17 -12.57
N PHE A 108 -3.90 -7.51 -12.04
CA PHE A 108 -2.76 -7.88 -12.86
C PHE A 108 -3.04 -9.13 -13.71
N LEU A 109 -3.58 -10.20 -13.10
CA LEU A 109 -3.95 -11.42 -13.83
C LEU A 109 -4.98 -11.12 -14.93
N SER A 110 -5.97 -10.28 -14.65
CA SER A 110 -6.94 -9.82 -15.65
C SER A 110 -6.27 -9.05 -16.81
N CYS A 111 -5.24 -8.25 -16.52
CA CYS A 111 -4.46 -7.57 -17.56
C CYS A 111 -3.67 -8.57 -18.42
N CYS A 112 -3.06 -9.59 -17.83
CA CYS A 112 -2.35 -10.62 -18.57
C CYS A 112 -3.28 -11.35 -19.56
N VAL A 113 -4.49 -11.70 -19.13
CA VAL A 113 -5.48 -12.36 -20.00
C VAL A 113 -6.00 -11.40 -21.08
N ARG A 114 -6.50 -10.23 -20.68
CA ARG A 114 -7.26 -9.33 -21.59
C ARG A 114 -6.40 -8.51 -22.53
N ILE A 115 -5.16 -8.20 -22.15
CA ILE A 115 -4.25 -7.34 -22.92
C ILE A 115 -3.21 -8.18 -23.66
N CYS A 116 -2.60 -9.17 -22.97
CA CYS A 116 -1.54 -9.99 -23.54
C CYS A 116 -2.04 -11.31 -24.14
N GLY A 117 -3.30 -11.71 -23.91
CA GLY A 117 -3.85 -12.98 -24.39
C GLY A 117 -3.20 -14.21 -23.74
N LEU A 118 -2.61 -14.08 -22.56
CA LEU A 118 -1.90 -15.15 -21.87
C LEU A 118 -2.85 -16.04 -21.09
N GLU A 119 -2.51 -17.33 -21.00
CA GLU A 119 -3.22 -18.27 -20.16
C GLU A 119 -2.86 -18.09 -18.68
N VAL A 120 -3.89 -18.17 -17.84
CA VAL A 120 -3.78 -18.04 -16.38
C VAL A 120 -4.41 -19.24 -15.72
N GLN A 121 -3.60 -20.05 -15.04
CA GLN A 121 -4.06 -21.18 -14.24
C GLN A 121 -3.91 -20.87 -12.75
N GLY A 122 -5.02 -20.63 -12.06
CA GLY A 122 -5.01 -20.20 -10.65
C GLY A 122 -4.31 -18.86 -10.47
N ARG A 123 -3.09 -18.89 -9.96
CA ARG A 123 -2.22 -17.70 -9.75
C ARG A 123 -0.93 -17.77 -10.56
N CYS A 124 -0.88 -18.57 -11.60
CA CYS A 124 0.25 -18.73 -12.47
C CYS A 124 -0.10 -18.21 -13.86
N VAL A 125 0.79 -17.42 -14.43
CA VAL A 125 0.71 -16.93 -15.81
C VAL A 125 1.68 -17.74 -16.64
N GLU A 126 1.17 -18.42 -17.66
CA GLU A 126 2.00 -19.18 -18.61
C GLU A 126 2.43 -18.30 -19.77
N LEU A 127 3.71 -18.31 -20.05
CA LEU A 127 4.33 -17.55 -21.13
C LEU A 127 4.56 -18.45 -22.34
N SER A 128 4.53 -17.88 -23.55
CA SER A 128 4.71 -18.61 -24.83
C SER A 128 6.02 -19.41 -24.93
N ASN A 129 7.03 -19.09 -24.12
CA ASN A 129 8.29 -19.80 -24.04
C ASN A 129 8.31 -20.92 -22.99
N GLY A 130 7.16 -21.32 -22.44
CA GLY A 130 7.02 -22.36 -21.42
C GLY A 130 7.38 -21.92 -19.99
N ARG A 131 7.80 -20.67 -19.79
CA ARG A 131 8.03 -20.13 -18.43
C ARG A 131 6.71 -19.81 -17.74
N VAL A 132 6.72 -19.98 -16.43
CA VAL A 132 5.58 -19.70 -15.58
C VAL A 132 5.93 -18.64 -14.54
N THR A 133 5.22 -17.54 -14.53
CA THR A 133 5.31 -16.48 -13.52
C THR A 133 4.22 -16.68 -12.48
N LYS A 134 4.59 -16.83 -11.20
CA LYS A 134 3.63 -16.90 -10.09
C LYS A 134 3.24 -15.51 -9.66
N VAL A 135 1.94 -15.31 -9.42
CA VAL A 135 1.39 -14.06 -8.86
C VAL A 135 0.90 -14.32 -7.44
N SER A 136 1.31 -13.47 -6.51
CA SER A 136 0.97 -13.59 -5.10
C SER A 136 0.53 -12.24 -4.54
N HIS A 137 0.05 -12.23 -3.31
CA HIS A 137 -0.14 -11.01 -2.54
C HIS A 137 0.38 -11.22 -1.13
N ASN A 138 0.96 -10.17 -0.56
CA ASN A 138 1.45 -10.15 0.79
C ASN A 138 1.52 -8.69 1.26
N ILE A 139 0.96 -8.42 2.41
CA ILE A 139 0.89 -7.06 2.96
C ILE A 139 2.24 -6.71 3.56
N ILE A 140 2.79 -5.56 3.18
CA ILE A 140 3.93 -4.99 3.88
C ILE A 140 3.43 -4.41 5.21
N GLY A 141 3.87 -4.94 6.31
CA GLY A 141 3.57 -4.39 7.62
C GLY A 141 4.51 -3.22 7.97
N ILE A 142 4.46 -2.80 9.22
CA ILE A 142 5.39 -1.84 9.80
C ILE A 142 6.34 -2.54 10.78
N ASP A 143 7.39 -1.84 11.16
CA ASP A 143 8.24 -2.27 12.28
C ASP A 143 7.59 -1.82 13.61
N VAL A 144 6.78 -2.71 14.17
CA VAL A 144 5.97 -2.44 15.37
C VAL A 144 6.86 -2.12 16.58
N GLU A 145 7.96 -2.84 16.75
CA GLU A 145 8.88 -2.62 17.88
C GLU A 145 9.55 -1.26 17.79
N ARG A 146 9.92 -0.85 16.59
CA ARG A 146 10.45 0.49 16.35
C ARG A 146 9.40 1.57 16.67
N VAL A 147 8.16 1.40 16.21
CA VAL A 147 7.08 2.37 16.50
C VAL A 147 6.85 2.48 18.01
N ARG A 148 6.79 1.35 18.73
CA ARG A 148 6.66 1.35 20.19
C ARG A 148 7.80 2.08 20.87
N TYR A 149 9.03 1.77 20.48
CA TYR A 149 10.23 2.43 21.02
C TYR A 149 10.21 3.94 20.77
N GLU A 150 9.93 4.36 19.53
CA GLU A 150 9.85 5.77 19.15
C GLU A 150 8.67 6.48 19.84
N ALA A 151 7.52 5.83 20.02
CA ALA A 151 6.35 6.41 20.69
C ALA A 151 6.49 6.52 22.22
N THR A 152 7.45 5.84 22.83
CA THR A 152 7.74 5.90 24.27
C THR A 152 9.06 6.64 24.56
N ALA A 153 9.67 7.29 23.57
CA ALA A 153 10.94 8.00 23.75
C ALA A 153 10.80 9.17 24.75
N PRO A 154 11.88 9.50 25.49
CA PRO A 154 11.89 10.65 26.39
C PRO A 154 11.52 11.94 25.62
N GLY A 155 10.62 12.72 26.12
CA GLY A 155 10.11 13.92 25.44
C GLY A 155 8.71 13.76 24.83
N ILE A 156 8.34 12.57 24.40
CA ILE A 156 6.98 12.30 23.85
C ILE A 156 5.92 12.61 24.90
N GLU A 157 6.08 12.14 26.11
CA GLU A 157 5.12 12.37 27.21
C GLU A 157 4.91 13.86 27.50
N LEU A 158 5.99 14.64 27.48
CA LEU A 158 5.93 16.09 27.62
C LEU A 158 5.13 16.72 26.46
N ARG A 159 5.39 16.32 25.23
CA ARG A 159 4.65 16.81 24.06
C ARG A 159 3.18 16.42 24.11
N MET A 160 2.87 15.19 24.50
CA MET A 160 1.49 14.74 24.71
C MET A 160 0.78 15.60 25.76
N HIS A 161 1.46 15.94 26.85
CA HIS A 161 0.89 16.79 27.89
C HIS A 161 0.64 18.21 27.38
N GLN A 162 1.58 18.76 26.60
CA GLN A 162 1.43 20.08 25.96
C GLN A 162 0.23 20.11 25.01
N LEU A 163 0.09 19.09 24.14
CA LEU A 163 -1.03 18.98 23.20
C LEU A 163 -2.37 18.83 23.93
N ARG A 164 -2.44 18.01 24.99
CA ARG A 164 -3.66 17.83 25.82
C ARG A 164 -4.06 19.13 26.52
N ASN A 165 -3.09 19.91 26.98
CA ASN A 165 -3.35 21.21 27.61
C ASN A 165 -3.82 22.25 26.59
N LEU A 166 -3.19 22.27 25.40
CA LEU A 166 -3.55 23.19 24.32
C LEU A 166 -4.99 22.96 23.82
N TYR A 167 -5.39 21.69 23.71
CA TYR A 167 -6.71 21.28 23.23
C TYR A 167 -7.56 20.70 24.37
N LYS A 168 -7.44 21.30 25.57
CA LYS A 168 -8.26 20.90 26.72
C LYS A 168 -9.72 20.96 26.36
N ASP A 169 -10.48 19.93 26.74
CA ASP A 169 -11.92 19.75 26.48
C ASP A 169 -12.30 19.70 24.98
N LYS A 170 -11.35 19.57 24.07
CA LYS A 170 -11.60 19.39 22.64
C LYS A 170 -11.28 17.96 22.21
N ARG A 171 -11.99 17.47 21.19
CA ARG A 171 -11.64 16.23 20.49
C ARG A 171 -10.64 16.51 19.38
N ILE A 172 -9.57 15.74 19.32
CA ILE A 172 -8.52 15.89 18.33
C ILE A 172 -8.71 14.85 17.23
N ILE A 173 -8.94 15.32 16.00
CA ILE A 173 -8.89 14.48 14.79
C ILE A 173 -7.53 14.70 14.13
N VAL A 174 -6.82 13.62 13.81
CA VAL A 174 -5.51 13.70 13.13
C VAL A 174 -5.59 13.21 11.71
N GLY A 175 -4.95 13.94 10.79
CA GLY A 175 -4.66 13.53 9.43
C GLY A 175 -3.19 13.84 9.07
N CYS A 176 -2.47 12.84 8.55
CA CYS A 176 -1.09 13.00 8.07
C CYS A 176 -0.98 12.42 6.67
N ASP A 177 -0.77 13.28 5.68
CA ASP A 177 -0.78 12.88 4.26
C ASP A 177 0.34 13.58 3.50
N LYS A 178 0.83 12.96 2.43
CA LYS A 178 1.52 13.72 1.39
C LYS A 178 0.51 14.58 0.65
N LEU A 179 0.86 15.81 0.30
CA LEU A 179 -0.02 16.66 -0.47
C LEU A 179 -0.06 16.21 -1.94
N ASP A 180 -0.88 15.21 -2.18
CA ASP A 180 -1.16 14.64 -3.51
C ASP A 180 -2.68 14.41 -3.64
N VAL A 181 -3.22 14.53 -4.85
CA VAL A 181 -4.65 14.34 -5.17
C VAL A 181 -5.16 12.98 -4.66
N VAL A 182 -4.33 11.93 -4.79
CA VAL A 182 -4.73 10.58 -4.38
C VAL A 182 -4.84 10.39 -2.87
N ARG A 183 -4.30 11.31 -2.07
CA ARG A 183 -4.37 11.24 -0.60
C ARG A 183 -5.68 11.75 -0.02
N GLY A 184 -6.52 12.40 -0.83
CA GLY A 184 -7.88 12.78 -0.45
C GLY A 184 -7.98 13.86 0.63
N VAL A 185 -7.00 14.78 0.71
CA VAL A 185 -7.00 15.89 1.68
C VAL A 185 -8.21 16.81 1.46
N ILE A 186 -8.58 17.06 0.19
CA ILE A 186 -9.78 17.84 -0.16
C ILE A 186 -11.04 17.17 0.38
N GLN A 187 -11.20 15.85 0.15
CA GLN A 187 -12.34 15.07 0.64
C GLN A 187 -12.44 15.13 2.17
N LYS A 188 -11.29 15.06 2.86
CA LYS A 188 -11.21 15.16 4.30
C LYS A 188 -11.72 16.53 4.82
N LEU A 189 -11.24 17.60 4.21
CA LEU A 189 -11.64 18.95 4.58
C LEU A 189 -13.12 19.19 4.30
N LEU A 190 -13.62 18.76 3.15
CA LEU A 190 -15.05 18.84 2.82
C LEU A 190 -15.92 18.06 3.81
N ALA A 191 -15.51 16.85 4.18
CA ALA A 191 -16.22 16.04 5.17
C ALA A 191 -16.19 16.68 6.57
N PHE A 192 -15.08 17.30 6.94
CA PHE A 192 -14.98 18.02 8.19
C PHE A 192 -15.84 19.30 8.19
N TYR A 193 -15.91 20.01 7.07
CA TYR A 193 -16.85 21.13 6.88
C TYR A 193 -18.29 20.66 7.07
N ASP A 194 -18.66 19.56 6.41
CA ASP A 194 -20.01 18.97 6.47
C ASP A 194 -20.37 18.51 7.89
N LEU A 195 -19.40 17.96 8.64
CA LEU A 195 -19.55 17.64 10.06
C LEU A 195 -19.94 18.89 10.88
N LEU A 196 -19.20 19.98 10.72
CA LEU A 196 -19.48 21.22 11.49
C LEU A 196 -20.79 21.89 11.07
N LEU A 197 -21.20 21.68 9.82
CA LEU A 197 -22.48 22.21 9.31
C LEU A 197 -23.67 21.44 9.90
N HIS A 198 -23.67 20.11 9.83
CA HIS A 198 -24.81 19.26 10.15
C HIS A 198 -24.83 18.73 11.59
N TYR A 199 -23.69 18.79 12.31
CA TYR A 199 -23.57 18.37 13.71
C TYR A 199 -23.08 19.51 14.60
N PRO A 200 -23.93 20.51 14.92
CA PRO A 200 -23.53 21.74 15.65
C PRO A 200 -22.88 21.51 17.00
N GLN A 201 -23.14 20.36 17.66
CA GLN A 201 -22.50 20.00 18.93
C GLN A 201 -20.96 19.83 18.82
N TRP A 202 -20.42 19.69 17.63
CA TRP A 202 -18.97 19.61 17.40
C TRP A 202 -18.33 20.97 17.16
N ARG A 203 -19.10 22.01 16.89
CA ARG A 203 -18.57 23.38 16.77
C ARG A 203 -17.85 23.75 18.05
N GLU A 204 -16.66 24.29 17.95
CA GLU A 204 -15.76 24.60 19.07
C GLU A 204 -15.33 23.39 19.95
N ASN A 205 -15.84 22.19 19.72
CA ASN A 205 -15.56 20.99 20.52
C ASN A 205 -14.67 19.96 19.80
N VAL A 206 -14.38 20.16 18.53
CA VAL A 206 -13.49 19.30 17.74
C VAL A 206 -12.49 20.13 16.95
N VAL A 207 -11.25 19.68 16.90
CA VAL A 207 -10.19 20.27 16.08
C VAL A 207 -9.63 19.21 15.11
N LEU A 208 -9.50 19.58 13.85
CA LEU A 208 -8.78 18.79 12.85
C LEU A 208 -7.34 19.29 12.76
N ILE A 209 -6.38 18.46 13.15
CA ILE A 209 -4.96 18.72 12.94
C ILE A 209 -4.54 17.97 11.68
N GLN A 210 -4.37 18.73 10.59
CA GLN A 210 -3.98 18.20 9.30
C GLN A 210 -2.53 18.55 9.01
N ILE A 211 -1.71 17.53 8.89
CA ILE A 211 -0.32 17.66 8.45
C ILE A 211 -0.25 17.24 7.00
N THR A 212 0.32 18.09 6.15
CA THR A 212 0.60 17.75 4.76
C THR A 212 2.09 17.86 4.50
N ILE A 213 2.67 16.74 4.06
CA ILE A 213 4.08 16.70 3.67
C ILE A 213 4.20 17.13 2.21
N PRO A 214 5.11 18.06 1.87
CA PRO A 214 5.33 18.45 0.48
C PRO A 214 5.63 17.24 -0.41
N ALA A 215 4.92 17.12 -1.54
CA ALA A 215 5.22 16.11 -2.54
C ALA A 215 6.35 16.58 -3.48
N MET A 216 7.13 15.65 -4.05
CA MET A 216 8.20 15.99 -5.01
C MET A 216 7.67 16.76 -6.23
N HIS A 217 6.41 16.55 -6.57
CA HIS A 217 5.69 17.28 -7.61
C HIS A 217 4.41 17.85 -6.99
N SER A 218 4.56 18.92 -6.20
CA SER A 218 3.40 19.59 -5.62
C SER A 218 2.63 20.35 -6.71
N SER A 219 1.31 20.21 -6.71
CA SER A 219 0.43 21.00 -7.55
C SER A 219 0.08 22.28 -6.82
N LEU A 220 0.54 23.43 -7.33
CA LEU A 220 0.15 24.74 -6.81
C LEU A 220 -1.38 24.93 -6.76
N LYS A 221 -2.11 24.28 -7.69
CA LYS A 221 -3.57 24.28 -7.72
C LYS A 221 -4.12 23.57 -6.47
N LEU A 222 -3.56 22.38 -6.14
CA LEU A 222 -3.98 21.62 -4.94
C LEU A 222 -3.65 22.37 -3.64
N GLU A 223 -2.47 22.98 -3.56
CA GLU A 223 -2.08 23.79 -2.40
C GLU A 223 -3.03 24.95 -2.16
N ARG A 224 -3.42 25.67 -3.25
CA ARG A 224 -4.42 26.74 -3.17
C ARG A 224 -5.78 26.21 -2.71
N GLN A 225 -6.28 25.15 -3.31
CA GLN A 225 -7.56 24.55 -2.94
C GLN A 225 -7.61 24.15 -1.46
N VAL A 226 -6.54 23.54 -0.95
CA VAL A 226 -6.43 23.18 0.47
C VAL A 226 -6.43 24.43 1.34
N SER A 227 -5.64 25.46 0.99
CA SER A 227 -5.57 26.73 1.74
C SER A 227 -6.90 27.48 1.74
N GLU A 228 -7.59 27.50 0.61
CA GLU A 228 -8.92 28.12 0.47
C GLU A 228 -9.95 27.41 1.35
N LEU A 229 -10.01 26.08 1.32
CA LEU A 229 -10.92 25.29 2.16
C LEU A 229 -10.62 25.45 3.65
N VAL A 230 -9.35 25.43 4.04
CA VAL A 230 -8.95 25.67 5.44
C VAL A 230 -9.39 27.06 5.88
N SER A 231 -9.17 28.09 5.07
CA SER A 231 -9.57 29.46 5.36
C SER A 231 -11.08 29.59 5.46
N GLN A 232 -11.83 28.94 4.58
CA GLN A 232 -13.29 28.91 4.61
C GLN A 232 -13.81 28.27 5.89
N ILE A 233 -13.32 27.05 6.25
CA ILE A 233 -13.75 26.34 7.45
C ILE A 233 -13.47 27.19 8.70
N ASN A 234 -12.27 27.76 8.77
CA ASN A 234 -11.87 28.58 9.91
C ASN A 234 -12.62 29.91 9.97
N GLY A 235 -13.02 30.48 8.82
CA GLY A 235 -13.86 31.66 8.75
C GLY A 235 -15.32 31.42 9.17
N ASP A 236 -15.89 30.29 8.71
CA ASP A 236 -17.30 29.96 8.95
C ASP A 236 -17.57 29.44 10.37
N PHE A 237 -16.62 28.70 10.96
CA PHE A 237 -16.81 28.01 12.26
C PHE A 237 -15.77 28.35 13.31
N GLY A 238 -14.82 29.21 13.03
CA GLY A 238 -13.81 29.65 13.99
C GLY A 238 -14.30 30.86 14.82
N SER A 239 -13.55 31.16 15.88
CA SER A 239 -13.71 32.33 16.72
C SER A 239 -12.35 32.93 17.07
N LEU A 240 -12.32 34.07 17.77
CA LEU A 240 -11.06 34.68 18.22
C LEU A 240 -10.24 33.76 19.15
N SER A 241 -10.89 32.83 19.82
CA SER A 241 -10.27 31.88 20.75
C SER A 241 -10.12 30.47 20.22
N PHE A 242 -10.68 30.14 19.03
CA PHE A 242 -10.71 28.78 18.51
C PHE A 242 -10.62 28.73 17.00
N THR A 243 -9.73 27.85 16.52
CA THR A 243 -9.51 27.56 15.10
C THR A 243 -9.81 26.09 14.83
N PRO A 244 -10.88 25.75 14.09
CA PRO A 244 -11.32 24.37 13.85
C PRO A 244 -10.30 23.51 13.11
N VAL A 245 -9.58 24.09 12.13
CA VAL A 245 -8.57 23.36 11.34
C VAL A 245 -7.20 23.96 11.57
N GLN A 246 -6.30 23.15 12.11
CA GLN A 246 -4.88 23.45 12.20
C GLN A 246 -4.16 22.73 11.05
N HIS A 247 -3.74 23.49 10.05
CA HIS A 247 -3.07 22.94 8.89
C HIS A 247 -1.58 23.27 8.87
N TYR A 248 -0.74 22.24 8.86
CA TYR A 248 0.71 22.35 8.80
C TYR A 248 1.21 21.75 7.49
N HIS A 249 1.74 22.58 6.60
CA HIS A 249 2.34 22.12 5.33
C HIS A 249 3.86 22.01 5.47
N GLN A 250 4.29 21.02 6.23
CA GLN A 250 5.73 20.77 6.52
C GLN A 250 5.96 19.35 7.03
N VAL A 251 7.22 18.93 6.99
CA VAL A 251 7.66 17.73 7.71
C VAL A 251 7.76 18.09 9.19
N ILE A 252 7.06 17.35 10.06
CA ILE A 252 7.17 17.48 11.50
C ILE A 252 8.20 16.50 12.07
N GLU A 253 8.74 16.82 13.24
CA GLU A 253 9.65 15.96 13.96
C GLU A 253 8.95 14.67 14.43
N ARG A 254 9.70 13.58 14.55
CA ARG A 254 9.14 12.27 14.95
C ARG A 254 8.46 12.32 16.31
N GLU A 255 9.06 13.02 17.25
CA GLU A 255 8.51 13.17 18.60
C GLU A 255 7.13 13.85 18.57
N GLU A 256 7.01 14.90 17.80
CA GLU A 256 5.73 15.62 17.63
C GLU A 256 4.70 14.75 16.89
N TYR A 257 5.13 14.00 15.88
CA TYR A 257 4.30 13.07 15.14
C TYR A 257 3.72 11.97 16.04
N TYR A 258 4.57 11.26 16.80
CA TYR A 258 4.09 10.17 17.66
C TYR A 258 3.28 10.69 18.85
N ALA A 259 3.63 11.85 19.41
CA ALA A 259 2.82 12.49 20.45
C ALA A 259 1.42 12.82 19.94
N LEU A 260 1.31 13.35 18.72
CA LEU A 260 0.02 13.65 18.09
C LEU A 260 -0.81 12.39 17.84
N LEU A 261 -0.22 11.31 17.29
CA LEU A 261 -0.89 10.02 17.10
C LEU A 261 -1.39 9.43 18.42
N SER A 262 -0.64 9.63 19.51
CA SER A 262 -0.98 9.08 20.84
C SER A 262 -2.09 9.85 21.56
N VAL A 263 -2.22 11.16 21.32
CA VAL A 263 -3.25 11.99 21.99
C VAL A 263 -4.54 12.09 21.20
N ALA A 264 -4.54 11.80 19.92
CA ALA A 264 -5.70 11.98 19.05
C ALA A 264 -6.88 11.10 19.47
N ASP A 265 -8.09 11.67 19.37
CA ASP A 265 -9.36 10.97 19.64
C ASP A 265 -9.86 10.21 18.41
N LEU A 266 -9.32 10.52 17.22
CA LEU A 266 -9.68 9.91 15.95
C LEU A 266 -8.57 10.11 14.92
N ALA A 267 -8.20 9.07 14.19
CA ALA A 267 -7.44 9.23 12.94
C ALA A 267 -8.36 9.13 11.73
N LEU A 268 -8.15 10.03 10.76
CA LEU A 268 -8.98 10.13 9.57
C LEU A 268 -8.12 9.98 8.30
N VAL A 269 -8.29 8.87 7.60
CA VAL A 269 -7.60 8.53 6.34
C VAL A 269 -8.62 8.46 5.20
N THR A 270 -8.57 9.45 4.31
CA THR A 270 -9.53 9.64 3.22
C THR A 270 -8.90 9.44 1.83
N SER A 271 -7.83 8.67 1.75
CA SER A 271 -7.15 8.43 0.46
C SER A 271 -8.10 7.87 -0.59
N VAL A 272 -8.14 8.49 -1.78
CA VAL A 272 -8.95 8.00 -2.90
C VAL A 272 -8.28 6.83 -3.62
N ARG A 273 -6.97 6.69 -3.47
CA ARG A 273 -6.17 5.51 -3.84
C ARG A 273 -4.90 5.48 -3.00
N ASP A 274 -4.59 4.32 -2.45
CA ASP A 274 -3.35 4.11 -1.70
C ASP A 274 -2.91 2.64 -1.81
N GLY A 275 -1.60 2.41 -1.89
CA GLY A 275 -1.04 1.05 -1.84
C GLY A 275 -1.10 0.47 -0.44
N MET A 276 -0.44 1.12 0.49
CA MET A 276 -0.44 0.79 1.92
C MET A 276 -0.29 2.08 2.73
N ASN A 277 -1.23 2.33 3.62
CA ASN A 277 -1.18 3.47 4.52
C ASN A 277 -0.49 3.07 5.83
N THR A 278 0.78 3.44 5.99
CA THR A 278 1.56 3.10 7.18
C THR A 278 1.14 3.92 8.40
N MET A 279 0.73 5.18 8.20
CA MET A 279 0.26 6.05 9.30
C MET A 279 -0.92 5.43 10.06
N SER A 280 -1.85 4.79 9.36
CA SER A 280 -2.99 4.11 10.00
C SER A 280 -2.55 2.97 10.91
N MET A 281 -1.51 2.22 10.53
CA MET A 281 -0.95 1.14 11.35
C MET A 281 -0.13 1.69 12.53
N GLU A 282 0.67 2.74 12.31
CA GLU A 282 1.40 3.43 13.36
C GLU A 282 0.45 4.03 14.40
N TYR A 283 -0.66 4.63 13.94
CA TYR A 283 -1.71 5.14 14.81
C TYR A 283 -2.29 4.04 15.72
N VAL A 284 -2.65 2.90 15.14
CA VAL A 284 -3.19 1.76 15.91
C VAL A 284 -2.22 1.30 16.99
N VAL A 285 -0.92 1.25 16.70
CA VAL A 285 0.12 0.89 17.68
C VAL A 285 0.21 1.95 18.79
N CYS A 286 0.23 3.24 18.43
CA CYS A 286 0.29 4.33 19.40
C CYS A 286 -0.93 4.40 20.33
N GLN A 287 -2.10 3.98 19.84
CA GLN A 287 -3.34 4.03 20.63
C GLN A 287 -3.49 2.89 21.64
N LYS A 288 -2.72 1.81 21.51
CA LYS A 288 -2.81 0.60 22.35
C LYS A 288 -2.63 0.89 23.84
N GLU A 289 -1.66 1.73 24.18
CA GLU A 289 -1.32 2.03 25.58
C GLU A 289 -2.00 3.31 26.10
N HIS A 290 -2.89 3.92 25.30
CA HIS A 290 -3.49 5.22 25.61
C HIS A 290 -5.02 5.18 25.62
N ARG A 291 -5.64 5.68 24.55
CA ARG A 291 -7.08 5.93 24.50
C ARG A 291 -7.88 4.89 23.74
N HIS A 292 -7.23 4.00 23.02
CA HIS A 292 -7.85 3.05 22.10
C HIS A 292 -8.76 3.73 21.06
N SER A 293 -8.40 4.94 20.66
CA SER A 293 -9.25 5.79 19.81
C SER A 293 -9.45 5.15 18.44
N PRO A 294 -10.64 5.36 17.81
CA PRO A 294 -10.98 4.71 16.56
C PRO A 294 -10.15 5.22 15.38
N LEU A 295 -10.10 4.40 14.33
CA LEU A 295 -9.52 4.73 13.04
C LEU A 295 -10.62 4.73 11.98
N ILE A 296 -10.79 5.85 11.27
CA ILE A 296 -11.55 5.91 10.01
C ILE A 296 -10.57 5.71 8.86
N LEU A 297 -10.86 4.75 8.00
CA LEU A 297 -9.97 4.32 6.92
C LEU A 297 -10.74 4.19 5.61
N SER A 298 -10.24 4.85 4.56
CA SER A 298 -10.80 4.69 3.21
C SER A 298 -10.71 3.24 2.73
N GLU A 299 -11.81 2.71 2.21
CA GLU A 299 -11.88 1.39 1.57
C GLU A 299 -10.99 1.24 0.33
N PHE A 300 -10.50 2.37 -0.23
CA PHE A 300 -9.60 2.39 -1.37
C PHE A 300 -8.11 2.32 -1.00
N THR A 301 -7.78 2.12 0.28
CA THR A 301 -6.43 1.81 0.72
C THR A 301 -6.18 0.30 0.73
N GLY A 302 -4.95 -0.12 0.42
CA GLY A 302 -4.58 -1.53 0.57
C GLY A 302 -4.63 -2.01 2.02
N THR A 303 -4.48 -1.11 2.97
CA THR A 303 -4.58 -1.36 4.41
C THR A 303 -6.00 -1.72 4.85
N ALA A 304 -7.06 -1.24 4.15
CA ALA A 304 -8.44 -1.50 4.52
C ALA A 304 -8.77 -3.00 4.58
N GLY A 305 -8.26 -3.77 3.64
CA GLY A 305 -8.43 -5.23 3.65
C GLY A 305 -7.70 -5.95 4.79
N HIS A 306 -6.78 -5.26 5.47
CA HIS A 306 -6.01 -5.81 6.59
C HIS A 306 -6.56 -5.38 7.96
N LEU A 307 -7.24 -4.26 8.04
CA LEU A 307 -7.81 -3.71 9.28
C LEU A 307 -9.35 -3.71 9.23
N PRO A 308 -10.00 -4.88 9.29
CA PRO A 308 -11.46 -4.99 9.16
C PRO A 308 -12.23 -4.32 10.31
N ALA A 309 -11.60 -4.14 11.48
CA ALA A 309 -12.21 -3.47 12.62
C ALA A 309 -12.11 -1.93 12.57
N ALA A 310 -11.36 -1.36 11.61
CA ALA A 310 -11.42 0.07 11.31
C ALA A 310 -12.81 0.47 10.77
N ILE A 311 -13.17 1.72 10.92
CA ILE A 311 -14.43 2.24 10.35
C ILE A 311 -14.15 2.60 8.90
N HIS A 312 -14.67 1.80 7.98
CA HIS A 312 -14.42 1.96 6.56
C HIS A 312 -15.34 3.00 5.95
N ILE A 313 -14.79 3.84 5.09
CA ILE A 313 -15.53 4.91 4.40
C ILE A 313 -15.19 4.98 2.91
N ASN A 314 -16.16 5.44 2.13
CA ASN A 314 -15.92 5.91 0.77
C ASN A 314 -15.60 7.41 0.83
N PRO A 315 -14.38 7.85 0.50
CA PRO A 315 -13.99 9.27 0.59
C PRO A 315 -14.75 10.19 -0.38
N TRP A 316 -15.44 9.64 -1.37
CA TRP A 316 -16.28 10.40 -2.29
C TRP A 316 -17.68 10.69 -1.73
N ASP A 317 -18.12 9.94 -0.72
CA ASP A 317 -19.35 10.17 0.02
C ASP A 317 -19.08 11.11 1.21
N ILE A 318 -19.04 12.41 0.92
CA ILE A 318 -18.69 13.44 1.91
C ILE A 318 -19.60 13.38 3.14
N GLY A 319 -20.94 13.26 2.94
CA GLY A 319 -21.89 13.15 4.03
C GLY A 319 -21.73 11.88 4.84
N GLY A 320 -21.48 10.75 4.17
CA GLY A 320 -21.19 9.47 4.84
C GLY A 320 -19.89 9.53 5.66
N VAL A 321 -18.86 10.24 5.19
CA VAL A 321 -17.63 10.47 5.97
C VAL A 321 -17.89 11.35 7.18
N ALA A 322 -18.69 12.43 7.05
CA ALA A 322 -19.09 13.29 8.18
C ALA A 322 -19.88 12.50 9.23
N ALA A 323 -20.83 11.67 8.80
CA ALA A 323 -21.58 10.79 9.69
C ALA A 323 -20.67 9.76 10.39
N ALA A 324 -19.68 9.19 9.69
CA ALA A 324 -18.70 8.28 10.27
C ALA A 324 -17.83 8.98 11.32
N ILE A 325 -17.41 10.23 11.10
CA ILE A 325 -16.68 11.03 12.10
C ILE A 325 -17.55 11.22 13.33
N HIS A 326 -18.80 11.68 13.15
CA HIS A 326 -19.74 11.86 14.27
C HIS A 326 -19.92 10.56 15.06
N HIS A 327 -20.21 9.46 14.39
CA HIS A 327 -20.36 8.16 15.03
C HIS A 327 -19.10 7.75 15.80
N SER A 328 -17.92 7.90 15.20
CA SER A 328 -16.63 7.53 15.81
C SER A 328 -16.31 8.30 17.08
N LEU A 329 -16.71 9.58 17.14
CA LEU A 329 -16.52 10.42 18.33
C LEU A 329 -17.52 10.10 19.46
N CYS A 330 -18.63 9.40 19.16
CA CYS A 330 -19.71 9.05 20.08
C CYS A 330 -19.68 7.57 20.54
N ILE A 331 -18.88 6.70 19.94
CA ILE A 331 -18.82 5.28 20.31
C ILE A 331 -18.36 5.09 21.77
N SER A 332 -18.84 4.02 22.41
CA SER A 332 -18.50 3.68 23.79
C SER A 332 -17.02 3.33 23.97
N ASP A 333 -16.52 3.44 25.20
CA ASP A 333 -15.14 3.06 25.52
C ASP A 333 -14.89 1.56 25.26
N GLN A 334 -15.91 0.72 25.51
CA GLN A 334 -15.84 -0.71 25.22
C GLN A 334 -15.65 -0.98 23.72
N GLU A 335 -16.44 -0.34 22.87
CA GLU A 335 -16.34 -0.50 21.42
C GLU A 335 -15.00 0.03 20.89
N ARG A 336 -14.51 1.16 21.40
CA ARG A 336 -13.17 1.69 21.06
C ARG A 336 -12.09 0.69 21.38
N TYR A 337 -12.13 0.13 22.58
CA TYR A 337 -11.17 -0.87 23.03
C TYR A 337 -11.19 -2.12 22.13
N GLU A 338 -12.36 -2.68 21.89
CA GLU A 338 -12.49 -3.89 21.05
C GLU A 338 -11.98 -3.69 19.62
N ARG A 339 -12.33 -2.57 19.01
CA ARG A 339 -11.85 -2.21 17.65
C ARG A 339 -10.34 -2.01 17.61
N ASN A 340 -9.78 -1.28 18.58
CA ASN A 340 -8.35 -1.04 18.62
C ASN A 340 -7.57 -2.35 18.84
N ILE A 341 -8.00 -3.23 19.75
CA ILE A 341 -7.34 -4.51 20.00
C ILE A 341 -7.34 -5.37 18.73
N GLN A 342 -8.48 -5.50 18.05
CA GLN A 342 -8.56 -6.27 16.81
C GLN A 342 -7.64 -5.69 15.71
N CYS A 343 -7.61 -4.37 15.53
CA CYS A 343 -6.67 -3.73 14.59
C CYS A 343 -5.22 -3.96 15.01
N HIS A 344 -4.90 -3.81 16.29
CA HIS A 344 -3.55 -3.98 16.82
C HIS A 344 -3.03 -5.41 16.61
N ASP A 345 -3.84 -6.43 16.90
CA ASP A 345 -3.48 -7.82 16.70
C ASP A 345 -3.16 -8.14 15.23
N GLN A 346 -3.90 -7.53 14.30
CA GLN A 346 -3.62 -7.63 12.87
C GLN A 346 -2.28 -6.97 12.52
N VAL A 347 -2.02 -5.75 13.01
CA VAL A 347 -0.77 -5.04 12.74
C VAL A 347 0.45 -5.80 13.30
N VAL A 348 0.35 -6.36 14.50
CA VAL A 348 1.44 -7.11 15.12
C VAL A 348 1.68 -8.47 14.45
N SER A 349 0.62 -9.11 13.93
CA SER A 349 0.75 -10.39 13.23
C SER A 349 1.47 -10.26 11.89
N GLN A 350 1.38 -9.09 11.24
CA GLN A 350 1.93 -8.83 9.91
C GLN A 350 2.88 -7.64 9.93
N THR A 351 4.12 -7.89 10.31
CA THR A 351 5.18 -6.88 10.36
C THR A 351 5.99 -6.82 9.07
N SER A 352 6.79 -5.77 8.89
CA SER A 352 7.75 -5.68 7.78
C SER A 352 8.73 -6.85 7.73
N ARG A 353 9.09 -7.39 8.90
CA ARG A 353 9.95 -8.59 9.01
C ARG A 353 9.23 -9.84 8.52
N THR A 354 7.98 -10.08 8.94
CA THR A 354 7.19 -11.23 8.49
C THR A 354 6.92 -11.17 6.99
N TRP A 355 6.65 -9.98 6.47
CA TRP A 355 6.51 -9.74 5.04
C TRP A 355 7.77 -10.13 4.26
N ALA A 356 8.95 -9.62 4.66
CA ALA A 356 10.20 -9.90 3.97
C ALA A 356 10.55 -11.40 4.00
N LEU A 357 10.43 -12.04 5.17
CA LEU A 357 10.68 -13.47 5.33
C LEU A 357 9.75 -14.31 4.46
N SER A 358 8.45 -14.00 4.45
CA SER A 358 7.46 -14.73 3.64
C SER A 358 7.77 -14.63 2.14
N LEU A 359 8.19 -13.47 1.65
CA LEU A 359 8.51 -13.28 0.25
C LEU A 359 9.78 -14.06 -0.14
N VAL A 360 10.84 -13.96 0.67
CA VAL A 360 12.08 -14.73 0.44
C VAL A 360 11.79 -16.23 0.45
N GLN A 361 10.99 -16.73 1.40
CA GLN A 361 10.57 -18.12 1.45
C GLN A 361 9.82 -18.56 0.18
N GLN A 362 8.89 -17.73 -0.31
CA GLN A 362 8.17 -18.03 -1.56
C GLN A 362 9.14 -18.12 -2.76
N MET A 363 10.15 -17.26 -2.82
CA MET A 363 11.17 -17.29 -3.87
C MET A 363 12.04 -18.55 -3.74
N LEU A 364 12.48 -18.93 -2.53
CA LEU A 364 13.27 -20.14 -2.30
C LEU A 364 12.51 -21.44 -2.62
N ILE A 365 11.21 -21.50 -2.34
CA ILE A 365 10.37 -22.66 -2.73
C ILE A 365 10.33 -22.80 -4.24
N ARG A 366 10.21 -21.70 -4.98
CA ARG A 366 10.24 -21.70 -6.45
C ARG A 366 11.57 -22.21 -7.00
N LEU A 367 12.67 -21.81 -6.39
CA LEU A 367 14.00 -22.32 -6.70
C LEU A 367 14.05 -23.85 -6.61
N ARG A 368 13.61 -24.40 -5.48
CA ARG A 368 13.61 -25.86 -5.27
C ARG A 368 12.77 -26.59 -6.32
N HIS A 369 11.58 -26.10 -6.65
CA HIS A 369 10.74 -26.71 -7.68
C HIS A 369 11.37 -26.65 -9.07
N ARG A 370 12.07 -25.57 -9.42
CA ARG A 370 12.76 -25.46 -10.70
C ARG A 370 13.92 -26.47 -10.82
N TYR A 371 14.70 -26.63 -9.75
CA TYR A 371 15.75 -27.65 -9.69
C TYR A 371 15.19 -29.08 -9.71
N SER A 372 14.08 -29.35 -9.03
CA SER A 372 13.41 -30.64 -9.05
C SER A 372 12.83 -31.00 -10.43
N ALA A 373 12.27 -30.01 -11.14
CA ALA A 373 11.74 -30.22 -12.50
C ALA A 373 12.85 -30.49 -13.54
N HIS A 374 14.07 -30.00 -13.30
CA HIS A 374 15.23 -30.28 -14.13
C HIS A 374 15.94 -31.60 -13.75
N SER A 375 15.61 -32.15 -12.58
CA SER A 375 16.11 -33.41 -12.05
C SER A 375 15.10 -34.55 -12.16
N THR A 376 14.11 -34.48 -13.03
CA THR A 376 13.32 -35.67 -13.41
C THR A 376 14.31 -36.69 -13.91
N PRO A 377 14.49 -37.80 -13.23
CA PRO A 377 15.43 -38.81 -13.69
C PRO A 377 14.99 -39.22 -15.10
N ILE A 378 15.90 -39.11 -16.06
CA ILE A 378 15.69 -39.66 -17.39
C ILE A 378 15.29 -41.10 -17.11
N LEU A 379 14.07 -41.47 -17.51
CA LEU A 379 13.56 -42.81 -17.33
C LEU A 379 14.53 -43.75 -18.09
N ASP A 380 15.33 -44.50 -17.35
CA ASP A 380 16.16 -45.52 -17.97
C ASP A 380 15.23 -46.59 -18.52
N THR A 381 15.00 -46.53 -19.83
CA THR A 381 14.10 -47.43 -20.54
C THR A 381 14.50 -48.88 -20.37
N ASN A 382 15.79 -49.20 -20.20
CA ASN A 382 16.27 -50.53 -19.95
C ASN A 382 15.89 -51.02 -18.55
N LEU A 383 16.03 -50.17 -17.54
CA LEU A 383 15.66 -50.45 -16.17
C LEU A 383 14.12 -50.60 -16.05
N LEU A 384 13.37 -49.75 -16.76
CA LEU A 384 11.90 -49.84 -16.84
C LEU A 384 11.45 -51.16 -17.44
N VAL A 385 12.06 -51.58 -18.56
CA VAL A 385 11.77 -52.86 -19.22
C VAL A 385 12.12 -54.04 -18.33
N GLN A 386 13.23 -53.94 -17.59
CA GLN A 386 13.64 -54.99 -16.64
C GLN A 386 12.65 -55.11 -15.48
N HIS A 387 12.24 -53.98 -14.87
CA HIS A 387 11.24 -53.97 -13.82
C HIS A 387 9.86 -54.40 -14.31
N PHE A 388 9.48 -54.02 -15.54
CA PHE A 388 8.22 -54.47 -16.12
C PHE A 388 8.20 -55.98 -16.35
N ARG A 389 9.30 -56.58 -16.79
CA ARG A 389 9.43 -58.04 -17.01
C ARG A 389 9.40 -58.83 -15.70
N SER A 390 9.96 -58.29 -14.63
CA SER A 390 10.05 -58.95 -13.31
C SER A 390 8.81 -58.74 -12.45
N ALA A 391 7.93 -57.79 -12.74
CA ALA A 391 6.77 -57.48 -11.93
C ALA A 391 5.64 -58.51 -12.05
N ARG A 392 5.12 -58.98 -10.90
CA ARG A 392 3.96 -59.89 -10.86
C ARG A 392 2.63 -59.23 -11.22
N LYS A 393 2.46 -57.90 -10.93
CA LYS A 393 1.32 -57.08 -11.38
C LYS A 393 1.86 -55.87 -12.08
N ARG A 394 1.19 -55.44 -13.17
CA ARG A 394 1.64 -54.35 -14.03
C ARG A 394 0.51 -53.34 -14.17
N LEU A 395 0.82 -52.11 -13.86
CA LEU A 395 -0.06 -50.98 -14.04
C LEU A 395 0.74 -49.83 -14.66
N PHE A 396 0.30 -49.29 -15.78
CA PHE A 396 0.79 -48.05 -16.34
C PHE A 396 -0.28 -46.96 -16.15
N LEU A 397 0.10 -45.87 -15.51
CA LEU A 397 -0.66 -44.64 -15.49
C LEU A 397 0.05 -43.68 -16.46
N LEU A 398 -0.56 -43.39 -17.57
CA LEU A 398 -0.14 -42.37 -18.53
C LEU A 398 -1.07 -41.19 -18.38
N ASP A 399 -0.52 -40.03 -17.99
CA ASP A 399 -1.17 -38.73 -18.10
C ASP A 399 -0.91 -38.11 -19.46
#